data_a332379c7a35621001d69f34b3891141
#
_entry.id   a332379c7a35621001d69f34b3891141
#
_cell.length_a   1.000
_cell.length_b   1.000
_cell.length_c   1.000
_cell.angle_alpha   90.00
_cell.angle_beta   90.00
_cell.angle_gamma   90.00
#
_symmetry.space_group_name_H-M   'P 1'
#
loop_
_entity.id
_entity.type
_entity.pdbx_description
1 polymer ?
#
loop_
_entity_poly.entity_id
_entity_poly.type
_entity_poly.pdbx_seq_one_letter_code
_entity_poly.pdbx_strand_id
1 'polypeptide(L)'
;MLIKGNTPQNEPLISVGLVLPEDKQKSILITNWQTKENFIIKVYKSGISINGKSVQGDYILKNNDNQVFNLDQVSAGRGFHWSKKISLNVNGNLLIRNIDNALFIVNQLELEKYLVCVATSEMSSSCPIALLESQTIAARSWILAAEEQKHIDLNIDVCNDDCCQRYQGLNNVTDLALKAAKNTRGKVLTHQNKICDTRYSKSCGGISESNEYVWHDTPKPYLQSIYDSKLKDVPNLKNNDELTKWILNPTSCFCDTKEMDTNELISYLGDVDEDGSYFRWEYSLKQDQLCKLINIKLGTSFERINSLKPIKRGASGRIIKLKIHGLSLKKSINITL
;
A
#
# COMPACT_ATOMS: atom_id res chain seq x y z
N MET A 1 -7.00 12.70 16.15
CA MET A 1 -7.43 12.03 14.91
C MET A 1 -7.56 13.09 13.83
N LEU A 2 -7.08 12.83 12.61
CA LEU A 2 -7.15 13.75 11.48
C LEU A 2 -8.61 13.96 11.03
N ILE A 3 -9.02 15.21 10.76
CA ILE A 3 -10.28 15.50 10.11
C ILE A 3 -10.06 15.40 8.61
N LYS A 4 -10.48 14.28 8.04
CA LYS A 4 -10.18 13.92 6.63
C LYS A 4 -10.76 14.94 5.64
N GLY A 5 -9.96 15.26 4.61
CA GLY A 5 -10.31 16.21 3.55
C GLY A 5 -10.12 17.70 3.90
N ASN A 6 -9.84 18.03 5.16
CA ASN A 6 -9.58 19.40 5.60
C ASN A 6 -8.09 19.68 5.75
N THR A 7 -7.67 20.92 5.46
CA THR A 7 -6.30 21.37 5.71
C THR A 7 -6.06 21.53 7.20
N PRO A 8 -5.08 20.81 7.79
CA PRO A 8 -4.73 20.99 9.19
C PRO A 8 -4.17 22.40 9.46
N GLN A 9 -4.50 22.98 10.62
CA GLN A 9 -3.94 24.27 11.02
C GLN A 9 -2.45 24.18 11.42
N ASN A 10 -2.07 23.04 12.01
CA ASN A 10 -0.71 22.71 12.40
C ASN A 10 -0.32 21.38 11.78
N GLU A 11 0.99 21.13 11.64
CA GLU A 11 1.48 19.85 11.17
C GLU A 11 1.00 18.73 12.11
N PRO A 12 0.24 17.73 11.60
CA PRO A 12 -0.28 16.68 12.45
C PRO A 12 0.78 15.63 12.81
N LEU A 13 0.60 14.97 13.95
CA LEU A 13 1.28 13.71 14.26
C LEU A 13 0.54 12.56 13.57
N ILE A 14 1.29 11.66 12.95
CA ILE A 14 0.81 10.44 12.33
C ILE A 14 1.16 9.24 13.20
N SER A 15 0.18 8.37 13.43
CA SER A 15 0.32 7.13 14.20
C SER A 15 0.41 5.95 13.23
N VAL A 16 1.61 5.36 13.11
CA VAL A 16 1.89 4.24 12.19
C VAL A 16 2.03 2.94 12.98
N GLY A 17 1.13 1.98 12.77
CA GLY A 17 1.24 0.65 13.36
C GLY A 17 2.39 -0.15 12.72
N LEU A 18 3.44 -0.44 13.50
CA LEU A 18 4.60 -1.21 13.05
C LEU A 18 4.47 -2.70 13.37
N VAL A 19 4.02 -3.02 14.57
CA VAL A 19 3.69 -4.37 15.02
C VAL A 19 2.22 -4.35 15.40
N LEU A 20 1.42 -5.18 14.75
CA LEU A 20 -0.02 -5.25 14.95
C LEU A 20 -0.39 -6.48 15.79
N PRO A 21 -1.53 -6.49 16.50
CA PRO A 21 -1.97 -7.66 17.28
C PRO A 21 -2.09 -8.94 16.43
N GLU A 22 -2.47 -8.80 15.16
CA GLU A 22 -2.57 -9.90 14.20
C GLU A 22 -1.22 -10.58 13.88
N ASP A 23 -0.09 -9.90 14.09
CA ASP A 23 1.27 -10.48 13.96
C ASP A 23 1.53 -11.55 15.03
N LYS A 24 0.75 -11.57 16.11
CA LYS A 24 0.91 -12.47 17.26
C LYS A 24 2.33 -12.46 17.83
N GLN A 25 3.05 -11.38 17.65
CA GLN A 25 4.44 -11.22 18.10
C GLN A 25 4.47 -11.05 19.63
N LYS A 26 5.33 -11.84 20.29
CA LYS A 26 5.43 -11.87 21.77
C LYS A 26 6.62 -11.11 22.29
N SER A 27 7.62 -10.88 21.46
CA SER A 27 8.84 -10.19 21.87
C SER A 27 9.44 -9.43 20.69
N ILE A 28 10.19 -8.37 21.00
CA ILE A 28 10.96 -7.60 20.04
C ILE A 28 12.19 -7.01 20.72
N LEU A 29 13.26 -6.85 19.96
CA LEU A 29 14.42 -6.06 20.35
C LEU A 29 14.31 -4.67 19.69
N ILE A 30 14.43 -3.64 20.49
CA ILE A 30 14.54 -2.25 20.05
C ILE A 30 15.89 -1.73 20.50
N THR A 31 16.67 -1.17 19.58
CA THR A 31 18.00 -0.61 19.87
C THR A 31 18.01 0.88 19.57
N ASN A 32 18.39 1.70 20.50
CA ASN A 32 18.71 3.10 20.25
C ASN A 32 20.03 3.17 19.49
N TRP A 33 20.00 3.69 18.27
CA TRP A 33 21.16 3.70 17.38
C TRP A 33 22.31 4.56 17.91
N GLN A 34 22.04 5.69 18.57
CA GLN A 34 23.02 6.63 19.08
C GLN A 34 23.65 6.13 20.39
N THR A 35 22.83 5.76 21.38
CA THR A 35 23.28 5.35 22.70
C THR A 35 23.68 3.89 22.79
N LYS A 36 23.32 3.07 21.78
CA LYS A 36 23.45 1.61 21.77
C LYS A 36 22.67 0.90 22.89
N GLU A 37 21.75 1.60 23.52
CA GLU A 37 20.89 1.00 24.53
C GLU A 37 19.89 0.04 23.89
N ASN A 38 19.73 -1.12 24.53
CA ASN A 38 18.84 -2.18 24.09
C ASN A 38 17.62 -2.29 24.98
N PHE A 39 16.45 -2.35 24.37
CA PHE A 39 15.15 -2.59 25.00
C PHE A 39 14.61 -3.93 24.52
N ILE A 40 14.68 -4.96 25.37
CA ILE A 40 14.05 -6.26 25.11
C ILE A 40 12.62 -6.17 25.63
N ILE A 41 11.67 -6.01 24.71
CA ILE A 41 10.25 -5.90 25.03
C ILE A 41 9.60 -7.27 24.89
N LYS A 42 8.84 -7.68 25.90
CA LYS A 42 8.07 -8.94 25.87
C LYS A 42 6.67 -8.72 26.41
N VAL A 43 5.72 -9.46 25.88
CA VAL A 43 4.40 -9.60 26.50
C VAL A 43 4.56 -10.24 27.89
N TYR A 44 3.92 -9.66 28.89
CA TYR A 44 3.97 -10.15 30.26
C TYR A 44 2.63 -9.92 30.98
N LYS A 45 1.93 -11.01 31.31
CA LYS A 45 0.57 -10.95 31.88
C LYS A 45 -0.33 -10.03 31.03
N SER A 46 -1.04 -9.08 31.64
CA SER A 46 -1.87 -8.07 30.97
C SER A 46 -1.10 -6.85 30.42
N GLY A 47 0.20 -6.75 30.72
CA GLY A 47 1.07 -5.65 30.28
C GLY A 47 2.26 -6.14 29.45
N ILE A 48 3.38 -5.46 29.60
CA ILE A 48 4.66 -5.79 28.95
C ILE A 48 5.77 -5.89 29.99
N SER A 49 6.89 -6.48 29.61
CA SER A 49 8.14 -6.33 30.35
C SER A 49 9.20 -5.68 29.46
N ILE A 50 10.03 -4.82 30.05
CA ILE A 50 11.15 -4.15 29.38
C ILE A 50 12.41 -4.51 30.16
N ASN A 51 13.36 -5.18 29.53
CA ASN A 51 14.59 -5.67 30.15
C ASN A 51 14.32 -6.42 31.46
N GLY A 52 13.25 -7.24 31.48
CA GLY A 52 12.84 -8.05 32.63
C GLY A 52 12.01 -7.32 33.69
N LYS A 53 11.85 -5.99 33.60
CA LYS A 53 11.00 -5.21 34.52
C LYS A 53 9.58 -5.12 33.95
N SER A 54 8.56 -5.44 34.76
CA SER A 54 7.16 -5.36 34.34
C SER A 54 6.66 -3.92 34.28
N VAL A 55 5.88 -3.62 33.24
CA VAL A 55 5.23 -2.32 33.04
C VAL A 55 3.74 -2.62 32.79
N GLN A 56 2.89 -1.92 33.55
CA GLN A 56 1.44 -1.99 33.38
C GLN A 56 0.96 -0.84 32.49
N GLY A 57 0.00 -1.13 31.62
CA GLY A 57 -0.57 -0.14 30.71
C GLY A 57 0.36 0.21 29.54
N ASP A 58 0.14 1.41 29.01
CA ASP A 58 0.87 1.94 27.86
C ASP A 58 2.28 2.37 28.23
N TYR A 59 3.25 2.01 27.41
CA TYR A 59 4.61 2.52 27.55
C TYR A 59 4.99 3.37 26.34
N ILE A 60 5.54 4.55 26.58
CA ILE A 60 6.04 5.43 25.53
C ILE A 60 7.56 5.51 25.63
N LEU A 61 8.24 4.92 24.68
CA LEU A 61 9.65 5.17 24.47
C LEU A 61 9.78 6.49 23.71
N LYS A 62 10.07 7.54 24.47
CA LYS A 62 10.17 8.90 23.93
C LYS A 62 11.41 9.04 23.05
N ASN A 63 11.24 9.74 21.95
CA ASN A 63 12.34 10.15 21.10
C ASN A 63 12.78 11.57 21.50
N ASN A 64 13.94 11.67 22.11
CA ASN A 64 14.58 12.93 22.41
C ASN A 64 15.67 13.18 21.35
N ASP A 65 15.76 14.42 20.87
CA ASP A 65 16.84 14.87 19.96
C ASP A 65 17.00 14.09 18.63
N ASN A 66 15.87 13.72 18.01
CA ASN A 66 15.86 12.98 16.73
C ASN A 66 16.64 11.65 16.75
N GLN A 67 16.59 10.95 17.87
CA GLN A 67 17.16 9.61 17.97
C GLN A 67 16.54 8.66 16.95
N VAL A 68 17.31 7.65 16.56
CA VAL A 68 16.85 6.57 15.69
C VAL A 68 16.74 5.29 16.50
N PHE A 69 15.56 4.68 16.48
CA PHE A 69 15.32 3.36 17.03
C PHE A 69 15.33 2.32 15.91
N ASN A 70 16.11 1.27 16.10
CA ASN A 70 16.05 0.07 15.27
C ASN A 70 15.12 -0.94 15.93
N LEU A 71 14.12 -1.39 15.20
CA LEU A 71 13.22 -2.48 15.59
C LEU A 71 13.54 -3.70 14.75
N ASP A 72 13.89 -4.80 15.39
CA ASP A 72 14.16 -6.05 14.68
C ASP A 72 12.88 -6.89 14.49
N GLN A 73 12.82 -7.69 13.40
CA GLN A 73 11.73 -8.62 13.12
C GLN A 73 10.33 -7.99 13.01
N VAL A 74 10.22 -6.80 12.40
CA VAL A 74 8.93 -6.17 12.06
C VAL A 74 8.34 -6.88 10.83
N SER A 75 7.02 -7.16 10.86
CA SER A 75 6.31 -7.73 9.69
C SER A 75 6.13 -6.68 8.61
N ALA A 76 6.40 -7.05 7.37
CA ALA A 76 6.13 -6.26 6.18
C ALA A 76 5.48 -7.15 5.11
N GLY A 77 4.51 -6.60 4.37
CA GLY A 77 3.77 -7.34 3.35
C GLY A 77 2.75 -8.32 3.90
N ARG A 78 2.08 -8.00 5.00
CA ARG A 78 1.02 -8.86 5.59
C ARG A 78 -0.06 -9.19 4.57
N GLY A 79 -0.25 -10.49 4.31
CA GLY A 79 -1.23 -10.96 3.32
C GLY A 79 -0.80 -10.86 1.86
N PHE A 80 0.39 -10.34 1.58
CA PHE A 80 0.97 -10.27 0.23
C PHE A 80 1.98 -11.40 -0.02
N HIS A 81 2.23 -11.70 -1.28
CA HIS A 81 3.18 -12.75 -1.70
C HIS A 81 4.63 -12.47 -1.28
N TRP A 82 4.99 -11.21 -1.04
CA TRP A 82 6.32 -10.77 -0.62
C TRP A 82 6.48 -10.60 0.90
N SER A 83 5.55 -11.16 1.69
CA SER A 83 5.59 -11.07 3.15
C SER A 83 6.93 -11.54 3.73
N LYS A 84 7.57 -10.67 4.51
CA LYS A 84 8.87 -10.90 5.14
C LYS A 84 8.98 -10.21 6.50
N LYS A 85 9.98 -10.61 7.28
CA LYS A 85 10.42 -9.86 8.47
C LYS A 85 11.56 -8.93 8.09
N ILE A 86 11.49 -7.69 8.54
CA ILE A 86 12.51 -6.66 8.27
C ILE A 86 13.02 -6.06 9.57
N SER A 87 14.23 -5.53 9.54
CA SER A 87 14.74 -4.63 10.56
C SER A 87 14.42 -3.20 10.14
N LEU A 88 13.80 -2.41 11.02
CA LEU A 88 13.22 -1.13 10.70
C LEU A 88 13.81 0.00 11.54
N ASN A 89 14.41 0.98 10.90
CA ASN A 89 14.92 2.19 11.55
C ASN A 89 13.84 3.27 11.55
N VAL A 90 13.51 3.81 12.70
CA VAL A 90 12.48 4.85 12.82
C VAL A 90 12.93 5.99 13.72
N ASN A 91 12.41 7.18 13.48
CA ASN A 91 12.43 8.29 14.41
C ASN A 91 11.02 8.53 14.97
N GLY A 92 10.88 9.47 15.89
CA GLY A 92 9.61 9.71 16.59
C GLY A 92 9.44 8.80 17.80
N ASN A 93 8.34 8.97 18.50
CA ASN A 93 8.02 8.19 19.70
C ASN A 93 7.53 6.79 19.32
N LEU A 94 7.76 5.81 20.22
CA LEU A 94 7.19 4.48 20.10
C LEU A 94 6.22 4.24 21.24
N LEU A 95 4.93 4.11 20.94
CA LEU A 95 3.91 3.65 21.87
C LEU A 95 3.87 2.13 21.81
N ILE A 96 4.01 1.49 22.96
CA ILE A 96 4.11 0.03 23.10
C ILE A 96 3.04 -0.47 24.06
N ARG A 97 2.26 -1.45 23.61
CA ARG A 97 1.14 -2.05 24.35
C ARG A 97 1.12 -3.56 24.23
N ASN A 98 0.40 -4.19 25.12
CA ASN A 98 -0.08 -5.55 24.96
C ASN A 98 -1.57 -5.52 24.62
N ILE A 99 -1.94 -6.06 23.45
CA ILE A 99 -3.33 -6.24 23.03
C ILE A 99 -3.52 -7.74 22.72
N ASP A 100 -4.49 -8.38 23.34
CA ASP A 100 -4.83 -9.79 23.12
C ASP A 100 -3.61 -10.73 23.23
N ASN A 101 -2.78 -10.47 24.23
CA ASN A 101 -1.55 -11.22 24.47
C ASN A 101 -0.57 -11.15 23.26
N ALA A 102 -0.52 -10.03 22.56
CA ALA A 102 0.41 -9.72 21.49
C ALA A 102 0.98 -8.30 21.66
N LEU A 103 2.20 -8.07 21.17
CA LEU A 103 2.76 -6.74 21.09
C LEU A 103 2.02 -5.90 20.06
N PHE A 104 1.71 -4.68 20.44
CA PHE A 104 1.24 -3.63 19.57
C PHE A 104 2.19 -2.44 19.69
N ILE A 105 2.84 -2.07 18.57
CA ILE A 105 3.85 -1.00 18.56
C ILE A 105 3.47 0.02 17.48
N VAL A 106 3.35 1.26 17.92
CA VAL A 106 2.97 2.40 17.08
C VAL A 106 4.09 3.41 17.05
N ASN A 107 4.52 3.82 15.88
CA ASN A 107 5.43 4.93 15.68
C ASN A 107 4.63 6.23 15.53
N GLN A 108 4.94 7.22 16.34
CA GLN A 108 4.29 8.54 16.33
C GLN A 108 5.30 9.60 15.90
N LEU A 109 5.06 10.23 14.74
CA LEU A 109 5.96 11.22 14.17
C LEU A 109 5.19 12.28 13.37
N GLU A 110 5.84 13.42 13.11
CA GLU A 110 5.27 14.50 12.32
C GLU A 110 5.02 14.05 10.87
N LEU A 111 3.98 14.60 10.26
CA LEU A 111 3.54 14.27 8.90
C LEU A 111 4.68 14.33 7.87
N GLU A 112 5.47 15.39 7.87
CA GLU A 112 6.53 15.54 6.85
C GLU A 112 7.66 14.51 7.03
N LYS A 113 7.97 14.09 8.26
CA LYS A 113 8.90 12.98 8.54
C LYS A 113 8.32 11.64 8.06
N TYR A 114 7.03 11.41 8.27
CA TYR A 114 6.32 10.24 7.75
C TYR A 114 6.40 10.16 6.22
N LEU A 115 6.16 11.28 5.53
CA LEU A 115 6.10 11.33 4.07
C LEU A 115 7.46 11.06 3.39
N VAL A 116 8.57 11.49 3.98
CA VAL A 116 9.91 11.12 3.48
C VAL A 116 10.10 9.60 3.48
N CYS A 117 9.68 8.95 4.56
CA CYS A 117 9.76 7.49 4.69
C CYS A 117 8.84 6.78 3.68
N VAL A 118 7.60 7.28 3.50
CA VAL A 118 6.65 6.71 2.52
C VAL A 118 7.16 6.85 1.09
N ALA A 119 7.61 8.04 0.70
CA ALA A 119 8.07 8.29 -0.66
C ALA A 119 9.18 7.31 -1.08
N THR A 120 10.10 6.98 -0.17
CA THR A 120 11.22 6.04 -0.41
C THR A 120 10.87 4.58 -0.15
N SER A 121 9.71 4.30 0.44
CA SER A 121 9.20 2.93 0.63
C SER A 121 8.28 2.50 -0.50
N GLU A 122 7.52 3.42 -1.08
CA GLU A 122 6.63 3.19 -2.23
C GLU A 122 7.41 3.11 -3.54
N MET A 123 8.42 3.98 -3.69
CA MET A 123 9.30 4.06 -4.84
C MET A 123 10.76 4.02 -4.36
N SER A 124 11.68 3.67 -5.26
CA SER A 124 13.11 3.75 -4.93
C SER A 124 13.54 5.19 -4.67
N SER A 125 14.43 5.36 -3.71
CA SER A 125 15.08 6.66 -3.45
C SER A 125 15.99 7.15 -4.59
N SER A 126 16.28 6.28 -5.58
CA SER A 126 17.02 6.61 -6.81
C SER A 126 16.14 7.25 -7.88
N CYS A 127 14.84 7.36 -7.66
CA CYS A 127 13.91 8.00 -8.60
C CYS A 127 14.29 9.47 -8.85
N PRO A 128 14.02 10.00 -10.06
CA PRO A 128 14.17 11.42 -10.35
C PRO A 128 13.40 12.29 -9.34
N ILE A 129 13.97 13.46 -9.00
CA ILE A 129 13.39 14.34 -7.98
C ILE A 129 11.92 14.70 -8.26
N ALA A 130 11.55 14.89 -9.53
CA ALA A 130 10.17 15.18 -9.92
C ALA A 130 9.19 14.06 -9.55
N LEU A 131 9.62 12.79 -9.63
CA LEU A 131 8.81 11.66 -9.22
C LEU A 131 8.69 11.61 -7.68
N LEU A 132 9.79 11.80 -6.94
CA LEU A 132 9.76 11.86 -5.48
C LEU A 132 8.89 13.02 -4.97
N GLU A 133 8.94 14.19 -5.61
CA GLU A 133 8.07 15.33 -5.31
C GLU A 133 6.59 15.00 -5.57
N SER A 134 6.27 14.39 -6.71
CA SER A 134 4.92 14.00 -7.08
C SER A 134 4.36 12.94 -6.12
N GLN A 135 5.16 11.93 -5.80
CA GLN A 135 4.81 10.88 -4.84
C GLN A 135 4.56 11.46 -3.44
N THR A 136 5.40 12.41 -3.00
CA THR A 136 5.25 13.06 -1.71
C THR A 136 3.95 13.88 -1.63
N ILE A 137 3.59 14.61 -2.71
CA ILE A 137 2.33 15.37 -2.78
C ILE A 137 1.12 14.42 -2.78
N ALA A 138 1.19 13.34 -3.56
CA ALA A 138 0.13 12.34 -3.61
C ALA A 138 -0.04 11.65 -2.24
N ALA A 139 1.05 11.18 -1.64
CA ALA A 139 1.01 10.53 -0.33
C ALA A 139 0.47 11.46 0.78
N ARG A 140 0.87 12.75 0.76
CA ARG A 140 0.36 13.76 1.70
C ARG A 140 -1.13 13.97 1.54
N SER A 141 -1.61 14.07 0.30
CA SER A 141 -3.01 14.26 0.02
C SER A 141 -3.83 13.05 0.47
N TRP A 142 -3.33 11.84 0.19
CA TRP A 142 -3.99 10.60 0.62
C TRP A 142 -4.12 10.50 2.14
N ILE A 143 -3.04 10.63 2.90
CA ILE A 143 -3.10 10.48 4.37
C ILE A 143 -4.03 11.52 5.03
N LEU A 144 -4.14 12.71 4.44
CA LEU A 144 -5.01 13.76 4.95
C LEU A 144 -6.47 13.60 4.52
N ALA A 145 -6.78 12.86 3.46
CA ALA A 145 -8.11 12.81 2.87
C ALA A 145 -8.75 11.42 2.74
N ALA A 146 -7.96 10.33 2.76
CA ALA A 146 -8.51 8.98 2.60
C ALA A 146 -9.61 8.68 3.62
N GLU A 147 -10.81 8.39 3.12
CA GLU A 147 -11.99 8.09 3.94
C GLU A 147 -11.91 6.68 4.54
N GLU A 148 -11.20 5.79 3.85
CA GLU A 148 -11.00 4.41 4.29
C GLU A 148 -10.03 4.37 5.50
N GLN A 149 -10.58 4.07 6.68
CA GLN A 149 -9.83 3.99 7.93
C GLN A 149 -9.76 2.53 8.40
N LYS A 150 -8.88 1.75 7.77
CA LYS A 150 -8.77 0.29 7.98
C LYS A 150 -8.41 -0.12 9.41
N HIS A 151 -7.81 0.78 10.18
CA HIS A 151 -7.28 0.50 11.52
C HIS A 151 -7.88 1.40 12.59
N ILE A 152 -9.12 1.87 12.38
CA ILE A 152 -9.81 2.74 13.34
C ILE A 152 -10.04 2.07 14.69
N ASP A 153 -10.26 0.77 14.71
CA ASP A 153 -10.40 -0.08 15.90
C ASP A 153 -9.14 -0.14 16.74
N LEU A 154 -7.97 0.02 16.14
CA LEU A 154 -6.67 0.10 16.81
C LEU A 154 -6.27 1.53 17.19
N ASN A 155 -7.08 2.52 16.83
CA ASN A 155 -6.82 3.95 17.06
C ASN A 155 -5.46 4.40 16.50
N ILE A 156 -5.14 3.97 15.27
CA ILE A 156 -3.99 4.43 14.48
C ILE A 156 -4.45 4.98 13.13
N ASP A 157 -3.65 5.86 12.56
CA ASP A 157 -3.97 6.46 11.26
C ASP A 157 -3.72 5.49 10.10
N VAL A 158 -2.63 4.74 10.16
CA VAL A 158 -2.17 3.80 9.13
C VAL A 158 -1.35 2.66 9.73
N CYS A 159 -1.15 1.59 8.98
CA CYS A 159 -0.10 0.59 9.26
C CYS A 159 1.11 0.79 8.33
N ASN A 160 2.11 -0.06 8.46
CA ASN A 160 3.34 0.00 7.66
C ASN A 160 3.27 -0.76 6.33
N ASP A 161 2.09 -1.26 5.94
CA ASP A 161 1.89 -2.11 4.76
C ASP A 161 1.10 -1.45 3.62
N ASP A 162 1.13 -2.11 2.45
CA ASP A 162 0.47 -1.70 1.20
C ASP A 162 -1.06 -1.57 1.31
N CYS A 163 -1.69 -2.12 2.36
CA CYS A 163 -3.10 -1.86 2.61
C CYS A 163 -3.39 -0.40 2.99
N CYS A 164 -2.36 0.33 3.43
CA CYS A 164 -2.35 1.77 3.69
C CYS A 164 -1.37 2.46 2.76
N GLN A 165 -0.21 2.83 3.27
CA GLN A 165 0.94 3.30 2.52
C GLN A 165 2.16 2.55 3.05
N ARG A 166 2.97 2.00 2.16
CA ARG A 166 4.18 1.29 2.57
C ARG A 166 5.09 2.22 3.36
N TYR A 167 5.48 1.77 4.54
CA TYR A 167 6.32 2.52 5.45
C TYR A 167 7.46 1.64 5.97
N GLN A 168 8.67 1.87 5.45
CA GLN A 168 9.89 1.17 5.87
C GLN A 168 10.82 2.07 6.70
N GLY A 169 10.26 3.09 7.35
CA GLY A 169 10.99 4.03 8.18
C GLY A 169 12.10 4.74 7.41
N LEU A 170 13.26 4.85 8.05
CA LEU A 170 14.42 5.57 7.52
C LEU A 170 15.33 4.70 6.63
N ASN A 171 15.01 3.43 6.42
CA ASN A 171 15.93 2.47 5.79
C ASN A 171 16.39 2.91 4.39
N ASN A 172 15.51 3.56 3.63
CA ASN A 172 15.75 3.96 2.24
C ASN A 172 15.81 5.48 2.04
N VAL A 173 15.81 6.27 3.13
CA VAL A 173 15.81 7.74 3.05
C VAL A 173 17.15 8.26 2.53
N THR A 174 17.09 9.18 1.56
CA THR A 174 18.24 9.84 0.95
C THR A 174 18.09 11.37 1.00
N ASP A 175 19.20 12.09 0.80
CA ASP A 175 19.18 13.56 0.71
C ASP A 175 18.26 14.07 -0.41
N LEU A 176 18.13 13.31 -1.50
CA LEU A 176 17.23 13.65 -2.60
C LEU A 176 15.77 13.58 -2.16
N ALA A 177 15.38 12.55 -1.41
CA ALA A 177 14.03 12.41 -0.86
C ALA A 177 13.73 13.50 0.19
N LEU A 178 14.69 13.83 1.04
CA LEU A 178 14.59 14.96 1.99
C LEU A 178 14.37 16.29 1.25
N LYS A 179 15.10 16.50 0.16
CA LYS A 179 14.95 17.70 -0.70
C LYS A 179 13.57 17.74 -1.35
N ALA A 180 13.09 16.61 -1.90
CA ALA A 180 11.76 16.52 -2.52
C ALA A 180 10.64 16.85 -1.51
N ALA A 181 10.69 16.27 -0.29
CA ALA A 181 9.75 16.56 0.77
C ALA A 181 9.78 18.05 1.17
N LYS A 182 10.98 18.63 1.32
CA LYS A 182 11.15 20.06 1.63
C LYS A 182 10.57 20.96 0.54
N ASN A 183 10.82 20.67 -0.74
CA ASN A 183 10.33 21.45 -1.88
C ASN A 183 8.80 21.44 -2.00
N THR A 184 8.18 20.37 -1.50
CA THR A 184 6.74 20.14 -1.60
C THR A 184 6.01 20.30 -0.25
N ARG A 185 6.70 20.77 0.81
CA ARG A 185 6.12 20.92 2.14
C ARG A 185 4.77 21.63 2.09
N GLY A 186 3.76 21.02 2.71
CA GLY A 186 2.40 21.54 2.79
C GLY A 186 1.60 21.54 1.46
N LYS A 187 2.20 21.13 0.32
CA LYS A 187 1.46 21.05 -0.95
C LYS A 187 0.59 19.80 -0.99
N VAL A 188 -0.69 19.99 -1.34
CA VAL A 188 -1.69 18.93 -1.50
C VAL A 188 -2.49 19.12 -2.78
N LEU A 189 -3.08 18.06 -3.29
CA LEU A 189 -4.05 18.13 -4.38
C LEU A 189 -5.43 18.45 -3.81
N THR A 190 -6.14 19.41 -4.43
CA THR A 190 -7.45 19.83 -3.97
C THR A 190 -8.48 19.80 -5.11
N HIS A 191 -9.71 19.49 -4.75
CA HIS A 191 -10.88 19.60 -5.61
C HIS A 191 -12.02 20.22 -4.80
N GLN A 192 -12.65 21.28 -5.33
CA GLN A 192 -13.74 22.01 -4.63
C GLN A 192 -13.37 22.40 -3.18
N ASN A 193 -12.18 22.93 -2.98
CA ASN A 193 -11.62 23.36 -1.69
C ASN A 193 -11.45 22.25 -0.63
N LYS A 194 -11.50 20.99 -1.02
CA LYS A 194 -11.17 19.85 -0.15
C LYS A 194 -9.93 19.14 -0.67
N ILE A 195 -9.15 18.57 0.24
CA ILE A 195 -7.99 17.73 -0.13
C ILE A 195 -8.52 16.46 -0.81
N CYS A 196 -7.91 16.08 -1.92
CA CYS A 196 -8.27 14.87 -2.67
C CYS A 196 -7.78 13.61 -1.98
N ASP A 197 -8.64 12.57 -1.92
CA ASP A 197 -8.25 11.20 -1.65
C ASP A 197 -7.51 10.65 -2.87
N THR A 198 -6.22 10.89 -2.95
CA THR A 198 -5.39 10.53 -4.10
C THR A 198 -5.01 9.06 -4.05
N ARG A 199 -5.33 8.34 -5.12
CA ARG A 199 -4.96 6.93 -5.31
C ARG A 199 -3.83 6.86 -6.34
N TYR A 200 -2.84 5.99 -6.11
CA TYR A 200 -1.71 5.82 -7.01
C TYR A 200 -1.33 4.35 -7.14
N SER A 201 -0.59 4.02 -8.19
CA SER A 201 -0.03 2.71 -8.45
C SER A 201 1.29 2.84 -9.19
N LYS A 202 2.18 1.86 -9.08
CA LYS A 202 3.47 1.83 -9.79
C LYS A 202 3.30 1.73 -11.30
N SER A 203 2.29 0.99 -11.78
CA SER A 203 1.98 0.86 -13.20
C SER A 203 0.47 0.73 -13.39
N CYS A 204 -0.08 1.55 -14.30
CA CYS A 204 -1.50 1.48 -14.65
C CYS A 204 -1.78 0.55 -15.84
N GLY A 205 -0.73 0.03 -16.50
CA GLY A 205 -0.85 -0.77 -17.71
C GLY A 205 -1.27 0.02 -18.94
N GLY A 206 -1.09 1.36 -18.93
CA GLY A 206 -1.37 2.32 -20.00
C GLY A 206 -2.69 3.05 -19.88
N ILE A 207 -3.69 2.48 -19.23
CA ILE A 207 -4.96 3.16 -18.91
C ILE A 207 -5.34 2.80 -17.49
N SER A 208 -5.51 3.82 -16.63
CA SER A 208 -6.00 3.64 -15.27
C SER A 208 -7.51 3.31 -15.27
N GLU A 209 -8.03 2.71 -14.21
CA GLU A 209 -9.47 2.51 -14.06
C GLU A 209 -10.07 3.58 -13.16
N SER A 210 -11.37 3.88 -13.33
CA SER A 210 -12.11 4.79 -12.47
C SER A 210 -12.27 4.17 -11.07
N ASN A 211 -12.21 5.02 -10.03
CA ASN A 211 -12.17 4.56 -8.62
C ASN A 211 -13.38 3.72 -8.22
N GLU A 212 -14.57 4.04 -8.69
CA GLU A 212 -15.81 3.33 -8.36
C GLU A 212 -15.79 1.84 -8.75
N TYR A 213 -14.94 1.48 -9.72
CA TYR A 213 -14.79 0.08 -10.14
C TYR A 213 -13.64 -0.66 -9.46
N VAL A 214 -12.78 0.05 -8.76
CA VAL A 214 -11.63 -0.54 -8.04
C VAL A 214 -11.91 -0.67 -6.56
N TRP A 215 -12.50 0.36 -5.95
CA TRP A 215 -12.75 0.42 -4.51
C TRP A 215 -14.23 0.37 -4.13
N HIS A 216 -15.14 0.14 -5.09
CA HIS A 216 -16.60 0.11 -4.87
C HIS A 216 -17.12 1.39 -4.19
N ASP A 217 -16.53 2.53 -4.55
CA ASP A 217 -16.80 3.84 -3.99
C ASP A 217 -17.73 4.65 -4.90
N THR A 218 -18.16 5.82 -4.44
CA THR A 218 -18.84 6.80 -5.29
C THR A 218 -17.86 7.37 -6.32
N PRO A 219 -18.32 7.63 -7.57
CA PRO A 219 -17.48 8.25 -8.59
C PRO A 219 -16.88 9.57 -8.11
N LYS A 220 -15.57 9.71 -8.18
CA LYS A 220 -14.85 10.95 -7.85
C LYS A 220 -14.34 11.59 -9.13
N PRO A 221 -14.66 12.88 -9.40
CA PRO A 221 -14.28 13.54 -10.67
C PRO A 221 -12.78 13.55 -10.92
N TYR A 222 -11.96 13.52 -9.88
CA TYR A 222 -10.51 13.54 -9.94
C TYR A 222 -9.87 12.13 -9.93
N LEU A 223 -10.65 11.06 -9.88
CA LEU A 223 -10.19 9.66 -9.93
C LEU A 223 -10.85 8.89 -11.07
N GLN A 224 -11.00 9.53 -12.21
CA GLN A 224 -11.52 8.90 -13.42
C GLN A 224 -10.40 8.24 -14.21
N SER A 225 -10.76 7.35 -15.12
CA SER A 225 -9.83 6.68 -16.01
C SER A 225 -9.00 7.69 -16.82
N ILE A 226 -7.69 7.47 -16.87
CA ILE A 226 -6.73 8.29 -17.60
C ILE A 226 -5.95 7.40 -18.57
N TYR A 227 -5.80 7.85 -19.81
CA TYR A 227 -4.87 7.27 -20.76
C TYR A 227 -3.46 7.85 -20.51
N ASP A 228 -2.57 6.99 -20.06
CA ASP A 228 -1.20 7.34 -19.64
C ASP A 228 -0.25 7.35 -20.85
N SER A 229 -0.50 8.30 -21.78
CA SER A 229 0.23 8.39 -23.06
C SER A 229 0.31 9.83 -23.56
N LYS A 230 1.28 10.11 -24.44
CA LYS A 230 1.32 11.32 -25.25
C LYS A 230 0.26 11.33 -26.36
N LEU A 231 -0.27 10.18 -26.71
CA LEU A 231 -1.30 10.03 -27.74
C LEU A 231 -2.66 10.48 -27.20
N LYS A 232 -3.47 11.08 -28.06
CA LYS A 232 -4.81 11.57 -27.69
C LYS A 232 -5.92 10.57 -27.97
N ASP A 233 -5.69 9.66 -28.91
CA ASP A 233 -6.69 8.67 -29.34
C ASP A 233 -6.73 7.52 -28.35
N VAL A 234 -7.71 7.56 -27.47
CA VAL A 234 -7.92 6.54 -26.43
C VAL A 234 -8.57 5.31 -27.05
N PRO A 235 -7.96 4.11 -26.99
CA PRO A 235 -8.56 2.90 -27.52
C PRO A 235 -9.83 2.52 -26.75
N ASN A 236 -10.84 2.00 -27.45
CA ASN A 236 -12.07 1.53 -26.82
C ASN A 236 -11.90 0.10 -26.28
N LEU A 237 -11.32 -0.03 -25.10
CA LEU A 237 -11.02 -1.34 -24.48
C LEU A 237 -12.26 -2.10 -23.94
N LYS A 238 -13.47 -1.56 -24.12
CA LYS A 238 -14.73 -2.30 -23.93
C LYS A 238 -15.02 -3.21 -25.12
N ASN A 239 -14.44 -2.93 -26.29
CA ASN A 239 -14.47 -3.79 -27.47
C ASN A 239 -13.40 -4.88 -27.33
N ASN A 240 -13.78 -6.15 -27.53
CA ASN A 240 -12.86 -7.28 -27.33
C ASN A 240 -11.72 -7.32 -28.36
N ASP A 241 -11.96 -6.90 -29.60
CA ASP A 241 -10.94 -6.90 -30.67
C ASP A 241 -9.89 -5.82 -30.42
N GLU A 242 -10.34 -4.62 -30.03
CA GLU A 242 -9.45 -3.53 -29.64
C GLU A 242 -8.67 -3.88 -28.37
N LEU A 243 -9.34 -4.49 -27.40
CA LEU A 243 -8.68 -4.96 -26.17
C LEU A 243 -7.62 -6.02 -26.48
N THR A 244 -7.92 -6.99 -27.38
CA THR A 244 -6.94 -8.01 -27.76
C THR A 244 -5.72 -7.39 -28.43
N LYS A 245 -5.93 -6.45 -29.35
CA LYS A 245 -4.84 -5.70 -29.98
C LYS A 245 -4.02 -4.92 -28.93
N TRP A 246 -4.70 -4.26 -27.99
CA TRP A 246 -4.08 -3.51 -26.90
C TRP A 246 -3.21 -4.39 -25.98
N ILE A 247 -3.67 -5.59 -25.65
CA ILE A 247 -2.91 -6.53 -24.81
C ILE A 247 -1.67 -7.05 -25.55
N LEU A 248 -1.84 -7.47 -26.81
CA LEU A 248 -0.77 -8.09 -27.59
C LEU A 248 0.22 -7.08 -28.18
N ASN A 249 -0.28 -5.93 -28.63
CA ASN A 249 0.51 -4.89 -29.29
C ASN A 249 0.10 -3.52 -28.74
N PRO A 250 0.47 -3.18 -27.50
CA PRO A 250 0.10 -1.91 -26.91
C PRO A 250 0.72 -0.74 -27.67
N THR A 251 -0.05 0.34 -27.78
CA THR A 251 0.49 1.63 -28.19
C THR A 251 1.37 2.21 -27.10
N SER A 252 2.32 3.08 -27.45
CA SER A 252 3.25 3.72 -26.49
C SER A 252 2.52 4.38 -25.31
N CYS A 253 2.92 3.99 -24.12
CA CYS A 253 2.43 4.53 -22.83
C CYS A 253 3.63 4.82 -21.93
N PHE A 254 3.51 5.79 -21.04
CA PHE A 254 4.60 6.13 -20.13
C PHE A 254 5.05 5.01 -19.21
N CYS A 255 4.13 4.08 -18.85
CA CYS A 255 4.45 2.91 -18.04
C CYS A 255 4.84 1.67 -18.87
N ASP A 256 5.00 1.78 -20.20
CA ASP A 256 5.47 0.67 -21.05
C ASP A 256 6.98 0.48 -20.87
N THR A 257 7.38 -0.71 -20.47
CA THR A 257 8.79 -1.07 -20.26
C THR A 257 9.65 -1.04 -21.52
N LYS A 258 9.05 -0.93 -22.70
CA LYS A 258 9.78 -0.72 -23.97
C LYS A 258 10.32 0.70 -24.14
N GLU A 259 9.78 1.66 -23.39
CA GLU A 259 10.19 3.07 -23.44
C GLU A 259 11.42 3.36 -22.55
N MET A 260 11.84 2.41 -21.72
CA MET A 260 12.95 2.55 -20.79
C MET A 260 13.77 1.26 -20.71
N ASP A 261 15.07 1.36 -20.49
CA ASP A 261 15.91 0.20 -20.21
C ASP A 261 15.42 -0.52 -18.94
N THR A 262 15.34 -1.86 -18.99
CA THR A 262 14.78 -2.65 -17.90
C THR A 262 15.61 -2.51 -16.61
N ASN A 263 16.93 -2.41 -16.70
CA ASN A 263 17.79 -2.25 -15.52
C ASN A 263 17.60 -0.87 -14.89
N GLU A 264 17.42 0.15 -15.71
CA GLU A 264 17.09 1.50 -15.23
C GLU A 264 15.73 1.51 -14.55
N LEU A 265 14.72 0.87 -15.13
CA LEU A 265 13.37 0.77 -14.55
C LEU A 265 13.41 0.05 -13.19
N ILE A 266 14.09 -1.08 -13.07
CA ILE A 266 14.25 -1.84 -11.82
C ILE A 266 14.82 -0.94 -10.72
N SER A 267 15.79 -0.09 -11.04
CA SER A 267 16.40 0.82 -10.06
C SER A 267 15.39 1.79 -9.44
N TYR A 268 14.26 2.08 -10.14
CA TYR A 268 13.21 3.00 -9.68
C TYR A 268 12.05 2.31 -8.96
N LEU A 269 11.89 0.99 -9.08
CA LEU A 269 10.74 0.27 -8.52
C LEU A 269 10.90 -0.14 -7.05
N GLY A 270 12.13 -0.12 -6.53
CA GLY A 270 12.43 -0.58 -5.18
C GLY A 270 12.56 -2.10 -5.09
N ASP A 271 12.60 -2.62 -3.86
CA ASP A 271 13.03 -3.98 -3.51
C ASP A 271 11.96 -5.08 -3.55
N VAL A 272 10.78 -4.79 -4.08
CA VAL A 272 9.62 -5.72 -4.02
C VAL A 272 9.31 -6.34 -5.38
N ASP A 273 9.65 -5.65 -6.45
CA ASP A 273 9.25 -6.00 -7.82
C ASP A 273 10.49 -6.34 -8.68
N GLU A 274 11.38 -7.21 -8.17
CA GLU A 274 12.64 -7.55 -8.85
C GLU A 274 12.44 -8.41 -10.09
N ASP A 275 11.35 -9.19 -10.18
CA ASP A 275 11.11 -10.21 -11.23
C ASP A 275 10.02 -9.82 -12.23
N GLY A 276 9.71 -8.54 -12.43
CA GLY A 276 8.42 -8.18 -12.96
C GLY A 276 8.29 -7.96 -14.45
N SER A 277 7.32 -8.62 -15.03
CA SER A 277 6.63 -8.13 -16.22
C SER A 277 5.65 -7.03 -15.78
N TYR A 278 6.16 -5.81 -15.58
CA TYR A 278 5.41 -4.72 -14.93
C TYR A 278 4.25 -4.17 -15.76
N PHE A 279 4.40 -4.16 -17.07
CA PHE A 279 3.42 -3.56 -17.97
C PHE A 279 2.41 -4.59 -18.51
N ARG A 280 2.89 -5.77 -18.87
CA ARG A 280 2.09 -6.92 -19.34
C ARG A 280 2.56 -8.18 -18.64
N TRP A 281 1.62 -8.97 -18.17
CA TRP A 281 1.89 -10.21 -17.46
C TRP A 281 0.84 -11.26 -17.80
N GLU A 282 1.19 -12.50 -17.57
CA GLU A 282 0.31 -13.66 -17.74
C GLU A 282 0.28 -14.49 -16.47
N TYR A 283 -0.87 -15.00 -16.13
CA TYR A 283 -1.05 -15.89 -15.00
C TYR A 283 -1.95 -17.06 -15.35
N SER A 284 -1.49 -18.29 -15.12
CA SER A 284 -2.21 -19.52 -15.45
C SER A 284 -2.59 -20.28 -14.18
N LEU A 285 -3.81 -20.75 -14.13
CA LEU A 285 -4.33 -21.60 -13.05
C LEU A 285 -4.81 -22.94 -13.60
N LYS A 286 -4.47 -24.02 -12.89
CA LYS A 286 -5.10 -25.31 -13.12
C LYS A 286 -6.56 -25.28 -12.65
N GLN A 287 -7.40 -26.16 -13.20
CA GLN A 287 -8.84 -26.21 -12.94
C GLN A 287 -9.16 -26.36 -11.45
N ASP A 288 -8.46 -27.24 -10.75
CA ASP A 288 -8.63 -27.48 -9.31
C ASP A 288 -8.25 -26.26 -8.46
N GLN A 289 -7.17 -25.58 -8.82
CA GLN A 289 -6.73 -24.34 -8.17
C GLN A 289 -7.76 -23.22 -8.37
N LEU A 290 -8.26 -23.06 -9.62
CA LEU A 290 -9.29 -22.08 -9.95
C LEU A 290 -10.58 -22.33 -9.15
N CYS A 291 -11.06 -23.58 -9.10
CA CYS A 291 -12.24 -23.96 -8.32
C CYS A 291 -12.02 -23.66 -6.82
N LYS A 292 -10.87 -24.05 -6.27
CA LYS A 292 -10.53 -23.83 -4.85
C LYS A 292 -10.55 -22.34 -4.51
N LEU A 293 -9.89 -21.50 -5.31
CA LEU A 293 -9.82 -20.06 -5.08
C LEU A 293 -11.19 -19.39 -5.14
N ILE A 294 -12.00 -19.72 -6.17
CA ILE A 294 -13.34 -19.17 -6.33
C ILE A 294 -14.25 -19.64 -5.20
N ASN A 295 -14.20 -20.93 -4.83
CA ASN A 295 -15.02 -21.45 -3.75
C ASN A 295 -14.71 -20.79 -2.40
N ILE A 296 -13.42 -20.58 -2.09
CA ILE A 296 -13.02 -19.88 -0.84
C ILE A 296 -13.50 -18.42 -0.88
N LYS A 297 -13.29 -17.72 -2.00
CA LYS A 297 -13.57 -16.30 -2.11
C LYS A 297 -15.06 -15.97 -2.10
N LEU A 298 -15.89 -16.85 -2.69
CA LEU A 298 -17.33 -16.60 -2.90
C LEU A 298 -18.24 -17.49 -2.03
N GLY A 299 -17.69 -18.37 -1.20
CA GLY A 299 -18.48 -19.32 -0.43
C GLY A 299 -19.24 -20.32 -1.31
N THR A 300 -18.69 -20.73 -2.45
CA THR A 300 -19.31 -21.62 -3.42
C THR A 300 -18.76 -23.05 -3.33
N SER A 301 -19.30 -23.96 -4.12
CA SER A 301 -18.89 -25.37 -4.16
C SER A 301 -18.71 -25.89 -5.58
N PHE A 302 -18.04 -25.13 -6.46
CA PHE A 302 -17.71 -25.58 -7.79
C PHE A 302 -16.76 -26.78 -7.76
N GLU A 303 -17.15 -27.86 -8.44
CA GLU A 303 -16.30 -29.01 -8.77
C GLU A 303 -15.54 -28.74 -10.08
N ARG A 304 -16.19 -28.02 -11.00
CA ARG A 304 -15.62 -27.65 -12.29
C ARG A 304 -16.15 -26.29 -12.76
N ILE A 305 -15.27 -25.44 -13.24
CA ILE A 305 -15.63 -24.18 -13.90
C ILE A 305 -15.51 -24.39 -15.40
N ASN A 306 -16.62 -24.23 -16.10
CA ASN A 306 -16.70 -24.45 -17.54
C ASN A 306 -16.37 -23.19 -18.34
N SER A 307 -16.77 -22.02 -17.83
CA SER A 307 -16.44 -20.73 -18.46
C SER A 307 -16.42 -19.56 -17.51
N LEU A 308 -15.59 -18.58 -17.84
CA LEU A 308 -15.52 -17.25 -17.27
C LEU A 308 -15.86 -16.25 -18.36
N LYS A 309 -17.03 -15.59 -18.30
CA LYS A 309 -17.49 -14.67 -19.34
C LYS A 309 -17.52 -13.24 -18.80
N PRO A 310 -16.70 -12.32 -19.32
CA PRO A 310 -16.83 -10.89 -19.03
C PRO A 310 -18.22 -10.38 -19.47
N ILE A 311 -18.92 -9.73 -18.55
CA ILE A 311 -20.25 -9.13 -18.83
C ILE A 311 -20.11 -7.61 -18.98
N LYS A 312 -19.24 -6.99 -18.21
CA LYS A 312 -18.96 -5.56 -18.27
C LYS A 312 -17.46 -5.29 -18.07
N ARG A 313 -16.92 -4.37 -18.83
CA ARG A 313 -15.56 -3.86 -18.72
C ARG A 313 -15.59 -2.36 -18.42
N GLY A 314 -14.59 -1.90 -17.69
CA GLY A 314 -14.30 -0.49 -17.48
C GLY A 314 -13.61 0.14 -18.69
N ALA A 315 -13.26 1.41 -18.55
CA ALA A 315 -12.55 2.16 -19.58
C ALA A 315 -11.16 1.58 -19.86
N SER A 316 -10.51 1.01 -18.87
CA SER A 316 -9.21 0.35 -18.96
C SER A 316 -9.25 -1.07 -19.56
N GLY A 317 -10.42 -1.58 -19.92
CA GLY A 317 -10.61 -2.96 -20.36
C GLY A 317 -10.70 -3.99 -19.22
N ARG A 318 -10.44 -3.59 -17.97
CA ARG A 318 -10.55 -4.47 -16.80
C ARG A 318 -11.98 -4.95 -16.61
N ILE A 319 -12.13 -6.20 -16.17
CA ILE A 319 -13.45 -6.79 -15.95
C ILE A 319 -14.06 -6.20 -14.68
N ILE A 320 -15.23 -5.58 -14.83
CA ILE A 320 -16.03 -5.05 -13.71
C ILE A 320 -17.10 -6.07 -13.30
N LYS A 321 -17.63 -6.81 -14.28
CA LYS A 321 -18.66 -7.81 -14.03
C LYS A 321 -18.32 -9.09 -14.77
N LEU A 322 -18.21 -10.20 -14.01
CA LEU A 322 -17.83 -11.51 -14.51
C LEU A 322 -18.95 -12.52 -14.29
N LYS A 323 -19.33 -13.27 -15.31
CA LYS A 323 -20.20 -14.43 -15.16
C LYS A 323 -19.36 -15.68 -15.11
N ILE A 324 -19.55 -16.47 -14.03
CA ILE A 324 -18.92 -17.78 -13.84
C ILE A 324 -19.99 -18.86 -14.10
N HIS A 325 -19.69 -19.80 -14.95
CA HIS A 325 -20.54 -20.98 -15.21
C HIS A 325 -19.74 -22.23 -14.93
N GLY A 326 -20.33 -23.13 -14.14
CA GLY A 326 -19.67 -24.37 -13.76
C GLY A 326 -20.64 -25.43 -13.21
N LEU A 327 -20.09 -26.53 -12.72
CA LEU A 327 -20.79 -27.62 -12.11
C LEU A 327 -20.51 -27.64 -10.60
N SER A 328 -21.55 -27.88 -9.81
CA SER A 328 -21.46 -28.16 -8.38
C SER A 328 -22.45 -29.26 -8.05
N LEU A 329 -22.01 -30.36 -7.43
CA LEU A 329 -22.84 -31.51 -7.10
C LEU A 329 -23.72 -31.95 -8.28
N LYS A 330 -23.13 -32.02 -9.49
CA LYS A 330 -23.80 -32.37 -10.77
C LYS A 330 -24.88 -31.39 -11.24
N LYS A 331 -25.00 -30.22 -10.64
CA LYS A 331 -25.91 -29.12 -11.08
C LYS A 331 -25.09 -27.98 -11.70
N SER A 332 -25.65 -27.40 -12.77
CA SER A 332 -25.09 -26.18 -13.37
C SER A 332 -25.35 -24.97 -12.46
N ILE A 333 -24.31 -24.19 -12.19
CA ILE A 333 -24.39 -22.95 -11.41
C ILE A 333 -23.89 -21.78 -12.26
N ASN A 334 -24.62 -20.68 -12.21
CA ASN A 334 -24.21 -19.39 -12.79
C ASN A 334 -24.11 -18.36 -11.66
N ILE A 335 -22.95 -17.70 -11.57
CA ILE A 335 -22.70 -16.60 -10.62
C ILE A 335 -22.28 -15.40 -11.45
N THR A 336 -22.78 -14.23 -11.08
CA THR A 336 -22.34 -12.94 -11.64
C THR A 336 -21.73 -12.13 -10.50
N LEU A 337 -20.47 -11.69 -10.70
CA LEU A 337 -19.70 -10.85 -9.79
C LEU A 337 -19.64 -9.45 -10.33
#